data_2feab477f8e0f328ceedfa1360f8b268
#
_entry.id   2feab477f8e0f328ceedfa1360f8b268
#
_cell.length_a   1.000
_cell.length_b   1.000
_cell.length_c   1.000
_cell.angle_alpha   90.00
_cell.angle_beta   90.00
_cell.angle_gamma   90.00
#
_symmetry.space_group_name_H-M   'P 1'
#
loop_
_entity.id
_entity.type
_entity.pdbx_description
1 polymer ?
#
loop_
_entity_poly.entity_id
_entity_poly.type
_entity_poly.pdbx_seq_one_letter_code
_entity_poly.pdbx_strand_id
1 'polypeptide(L)'
;MKIAAFDIGGTALKMGVMARDGRLLETARQSINDSDGDRILQAMLSWLAAHPSCEGIAISAPGYIDPHSGLITMGGAIRRFDNFAMKSWLETRTGLPVSVENDANCVLLAERWQGKAAEMANFLVLTIGTGIGGAIFCQHQLINGARFRAANSATCLPTVPADAILVAIR
;
A
#
# COMPACT_ATOMS: atom_id res chain seq x y z
N MET A 1 -1.09 -8.41 19.09
CA MET A 1 -0.50 -8.40 17.73
C MET A 1 -0.10 -6.99 17.38
N LYS A 2 1.14 -6.78 16.99
CA LYS A 2 1.68 -5.53 16.45
C LYS A 2 2.16 -5.78 15.03
N ILE A 3 1.92 -4.85 14.14
CA ILE A 3 2.31 -4.91 12.72
C ILE A 3 3.26 -3.75 12.43
N ALA A 4 4.38 -4.05 11.78
CA ALA A 4 5.20 -3.02 11.17
C ALA A 4 4.57 -2.61 9.83
N ALA A 5 4.19 -1.35 9.71
CA ALA A 5 3.55 -0.80 8.53
C ALA A 5 4.52 0.14 7.78
N PHE A 6 4.60 -0.02 6.47
CA PHE A 6 5.42 0.81 5.59
C PHE A 6 4.57 1.39 4.47
N ASP A 7 4.67 2.71 4.25
CA ASP A 7 4.10 3.38 3.09
C ASP A 7 5.25 3.96 2.25
N ILE A 8 5.49 3.31 1.12
CA ILE A 8 6.56 3.67 0.18
C ILE A 8 5.99 4.69 -0.81
N GLY A 9 6.26 5.96 -0.57
CA GLY A 9 5.88 7.03 -1.50
C GLY A 9 7.02 7.42 -2.44
N GLY A 10 6.74 8.29 -3.41
CA GLY A 10 7.76 8.78 -4.36
C GLY A 10 8.83 9.69 -3.72
N THR A 11 8.56 10.30 -2.57
CA THR A 11 9.45 11.27 -1.90
C THR A 11 9.82 10.89 -0.47
N ALA A 12 9.12 9.94 0.13
CA ALA A 12 9.36 9.51 1.50
C ALA A 12 8.89 8.08 1.75
N LEU A 13 9.63 7.39 2.60
CA LEU A 13 9.20 6.18 3.28
C LEU A 13 8.59 6.59 4.62
N LYS A 14 7.32 6.26 4.84
CA LYS A 14 6.69 6.37 6.15
C LYS A 14 6.69 5.00 6.81
N MET A 15 6.97 4.96 8.07
CA MET A 15 7.09 3.74 8.86
C MET A 15 6.24 3.87 10.11
N GLY A 16 5.65 2.78 10.55
CA GLY A 16 4.87 2.79 11.77
C GLY A 16 4.79 1.42 12.42
N VAL A 17 4.49 1.43 13.72
CA VAL A 17 4.04 0.25 14.46
C VAL A 17 2.56 0.43 14.74
N MET A 18 1.75 -0.51 14.28
CA MET A 18 0.30 -0.46 14.38
C MET A 18 -0.22 -1.60 15.26
N ALA A 19 -1.14 -1.28 16.16
CA ALA A 19 -1.89 -2.26 16.94
C ALA A 19 -2.97 -2.92 16.08
N ARG A 20 -3.51 -4.05 16.55
CA ARG A 20 -4.57 -4.81 15.84
C ARG A 20 -5.84 -4.00 15.56
N ASP A 21 -6.13 -3.01 16.38
CA ASP A 21 -7.27 -2.10 16.24
C ASP A 21 -7.05 -0.95 15.25
N GLY A 22 -5.87 -0.90 14.59
CA GLY A 22 -5.51 0.14 13.64
C GLY A 22 -4.84 1.38 14.26
N ARG A 23 -4.72 1.43 15.57
CA ARG A 23 -4.07 2.55 16.25
C ARG A 23 -2.57 2.54 16.00
N LEU A 24 -2.03 3.65 15.51
CA LEU A 24 -0.59 3.86 15.38
C LEU A 24 0.04 4.09 16.76
N LEU A 25 1.00 3.24 17.11
CA LEU A 25 1.74 3.28 18.37
C LEU A 25 3.01 4.11 18.23
N GLU A 26 3.66 4.03 17.10
CA GLU A 26 4.88 4.75 16.78
C GLU A 26 4.92 5.05 15.28
N THR A 27 5.50 6.18 14.90
CA THR A 27 5.65 6.57 13.50
C THR A 27 7.00 7.23 13.26
N ALA A 28 7.55 7.00 12.08
CA ALA A 28 8.71 7.72 11.57
C ALA A 28 8.56 8.00 10.07
N ARG A 29 9.33 8.96 9.59
CA ARG A 29 9.40 9.33 8.18
C ARG A 29 10.85 9.53 7.78
N GLN A 30 11.21 8.93 6.65
CA GLN A 30 12.53 9.11 6.03
C GLN A 30 12.34 9.63 4.61
N SER A 31 13.04 10.71 4.26
CA SER A 31 13.05 11.21 2.89
C SER A 31 13.74 10.20 1.96
N ILE A 32 13.15 9.98 0.80
CA ILE A 32 13.70 9.15 -0.27
C ILE A 32 14.23 10.11 -1.33
N ASN A 33 15.54 10.12 -1.49
CA ASN A 33 16.20 10.86 -2.57
C ASN A 33 16.41 9.88 -3.73
N ASP A 34 16.18 10.34 -4.94
CA ASP A 34 16.49 9.62 -6.20
C ASP A 34 15.80 8.25 -6.36
N SER A 35 14.68 8.02 -5.66
CA SER A 35 13.94 6.75 -5.74
C SER A 35 14.80 5.50 -5.49
N ASP A 36 15.80 5.62 -4.60
CA ASP A 36 16.74 4.55 -4.25
C ASP A 36 16.04 3.42 -3.48
N GLY A 37 15.65 2.37 -4.21
CA GLY A 37 14.96 1.23 -3.65
C GLY A 37 15.82 0.42 -2.67
N ASP A 38 17.12 0.33 -2.85
CA ASP A 38 18.00 -0.41 -1.93
C ASP A 38 18.09 0.31 -0.58
N ARG A 39 18.13 1.65 -0.58
CA ARG A 39 18.08 2.45 0.63
C ARG A 39 16.74 2.29 1.37
N ILE A 40 15.64 2.20 0.62
CA ILE A 40 14.32 1.89 1.20
C ILE A 40 14.35 0.55 1.91
N LEU A 41 14.83 -0.51 1.25
CA LEU A 41 14.91 -1.85 1.83
C LEU A 41 15.78 -1.89 3.10
N GLN A 42 16.91 -1.19 3.11
CA GLN A 42 17.76 -1.08 4.30
C GLN A 42 17.07 -0.36 5.44
N ALA A 43 16.36 0.75 5.16
CA ALA A 43 15.60 1.47 6.17
C ALA A 43 14.49 0.60 6.79
N MET A 44 13.78 -0.19 5.98
CA MET A 44 12.76 -1.12 6.46
C MET A 44 13.37 -2.19 7.38
N LEU A 45 14.49 -2.80 6.99
CA LEU A 45 15.17 -3.80 7.83
C LEU A 45 15.68 -3.20 9.14
N SER A 46 16.25 -1.98 9.11
CA SER A 46 16.68 -1.28 10.31
C SER A 46 15.52 -0.96 11.26
N TRP A 47 14.38 -0.55 10.70
CA TRP A 47 13.15 -0.33 11.48
C TRP A 47 12.67 -1.61 12.15
N LEU A 48 12.62 -2.72 11.39
CA LEU A 48 12.18 -4.03 11.92
C LEU A 48 13.12 -4.53 13.03
N ALA A 49 14.42 -4.35 12.88
CA ALA A 49 15.39 -4.73 13.92
C ALA A 49 15.20 -3.93 15.21
N ALA A 50 14.79 -2.66 15.10
CA ALA A 50 14.47 -1.81 16.27
C ALA A 50 13.12 -2.16 16.92
N HIS A 51 12.24 -2.89 16.22
CA HIS A 51 10.88 -3.22 16.67
C HIS A 51 10.62 -4.75 16.68
N PRO A 52 11.39 -5.54 17.45
CA PRO A 52 11.31 -7.01 17.44
C PRO A 52 9.98 -7.56 17.96
N SER A 53 9.12 -6.71 18.53
CA SER A 53 7.79 -7.09 19.00
C SER A 53 6.73 -7.11 17.91
N CYS A 54 7.07 -6.75 16.66
CA CYS A 54 6.17 -6.87 15.52
C CYS A 54 6.05 -8.34 15.10
N GLU A 55 4.82 -8.75 14.80
CA GLU A 55 4.45 -10.12 14.45
C GLU A 55 4.12 -10.28 12.96
N GLY A 56 4.20 -9.20 12.19
CA GLY A 56 3.95 -9.18 10.75
C GLY A 56 4.29 -7.84 10.13
N ILE A 57 4.29 -7.80 8.80
CA ILE A 57 4.70 -6.65 8.01
C ILE A 57 3.60 -6.35 6.98
N ALA A 58 3.17 -5.08 6.91
CA ALA A 58 2.25 -4.57 5.92
C ALA A 58 2.91 -3.45 5.10
N ILE A 59 2.81 -3.54 3.77
CA ILE A 59 3.48 -2.62 2.85
C ILE A 59 2.46 -2.04 1.87
N SER A 60 2.39 -0.72 1.84
CA SER A 60 1.81 0.08 0.79
C SER A 60 2.93 0.49 -0.16
N ALA A 61 2.83 0.18 -1.45
CA ALA A 61 3.86 0.50 -2.43
C ALA A 61 3.26 1.03 -3.73
N PRO A 62 3.98 1.88 -4.47
CA PRO A 62 3.55 2.35 -5.77
C PRO A 62 3.65 1.23 -6.82
N GLY A 63 2.90 1.36 -7.90
CA GLY A 63 3.01 0.49 -9.06
C GLY A 63 2.01 -0.65 -9.11
N TYR A 64 2.31 -1.68 -9.91
CA TYR A 64 1.43 -2.84 -10.10
C TYR A 64 1.89 -4.01 -9.26
N ILE A 65 1.03 -4.46 -8.38
CA ILE A 65 1.35 -5.46 -7.36
C ILE A 65 0.37 -6.62 -7.47
N ASP A 66 0.89 -7.83 -7.50
CA ASP A 66 0.12 -9.03 -7.25
C ASP A 66 0.02 -9.22 -5.71
N PRO A 67 -1.14 -9.00 -5.09
CA PRO A 67 -1.26 -9.07 -3.64
C PRO A 67 -1.12 -10.50 -3.08
N HIS A 68 -1.28 -11.53 -3.92
CA HIS A 68 -1.13 -12.91 -3.50
C HIS A 68 0.34 -13.30 -3.35
N SER A 69 1.15 -13.02 -4.36
CA SER A 69 2.58 -13.32 -4.34
C SER A 69 3.43 -12.20 -3.74
N GLY A 70 2.90 -10.98 -3.63
CA GLY A 70 3.65 -9.79 -3.24
C GLY A 70 4.71 -9.39 -4.26
N LEU A 71 4.54 -9.82 -5.52
CA LEU A 71 5.39 -9.43 -6.63
C LEU A 71 5.00 -8.03 -7.12
N ILE A 72 5.94 -7.13 -7.13
CA ILE A 72 5.81 -5.82 -7.76
C ILE A 72 6.24 -5.98 -9.21
N THR A 73 5.29 -6.04 -10.15
CA THR A 73 5.61 -6.22 -11.57
C THR A 73 6.14 -4.95 -12.22
N MET A 74 5.73 -3.79 -11.70
CA MET A 74 6.25 -2.48 -12.10
C MET A 74 6.25 -1.55 -10.87
N GLY A 75 7.42 -1.07 -10.49
CA GLY A 75 7.63 -0.28 -9.25
C GLY A 75 7.28 1.21 -9.37
N GLY A 76 6.69 1.63 -10.49
CA GLY A 76 6.34 3.04 -10.70
C GLY A 76 7.57 3.94 -10.73
N ALA A 77 7.64 4.90 -9.81
CA ALA A 77 8.80 5.79 -9.69
C ALA A 77 10.06 5.09 -9.17
N ILE A 78 9.93 3.91 -8.55
CA ILE A 78 11.06 3.17 -7.95
C ILE A 78 11.41 1.98 -8.84
N ARG A 79 12.20 2.22 -9.87
CA ARG A 79 12.57 1.21 -10.88
C ARG A 79 13.29 -0.01 -10.31
N ARG A 80 13.95 0.12 -9.17
CA ARG A 80 14.57 -0.99 -8.44
C ARG A 80 13.55 -2.07 -8.04
N PHE A 81 12.27 -1.70 -7.96
CA PHE A 81 11.19 -2.63 -7.63
C PHE A 81 10.49 -3.24 -8.85
N ASP A 82 10.97 -2.98 -10.07
CA ASP A 82 10.45 -3.68 -11.25
C ASP A 82 10.77 -5.18 -11.18
N ASN A 83 9.73 -6.01 -11.27
CA ASN A 83 9.80 -7.47 -11.12
C ASN A 83 10.44 -7.92 -9.79
N PHE A 84 10.18 -7.20 -8.71
CA PHE A 84 10.75 -7.48 -7.40
C PHE A 84 9.75 -8.23 -6.49
N ALA A 85 10.14 -9.41 -6.01
CA ALA A 85 9.34 -10.24 -5.11
C ALA A 85 9.47 -9.75 -3.66
N MET A 86 8.89 -8.59 -3.35
CA MET A 86 8.99 -7.88 -2.08
C MET A 86 8.60 -8.76 -0.89
N LYS A 87 7.48 -9.49 -1.00
CA LYS A 87 6.99 -10.37 0.06
C LYS A 87 8.01 -11.42 0.43
N SER A 88 8.39 -12.27 -0.51
CA SER A 88 9.33 -13.38 -0.23
C SER A 88 10.71 -12.88 0.17
N TRP A 89 11.15 -11.74 -0.36
CA TRP A 89 12.42 -11.12 0.02
C TRP A 89 12.47 -10.72 1.49
N LEU A 90 11.39 -10.16 2.02
CA LEU A 90 11.28 -9.79 3.43
C LEU A 90 10.99 -11.01 4.33
N GLU A 91 10.08 -11.90 3.93
CA GLU A 91 9.78 -13.11 4.69
C GLU A 91 11.03 -13.97 4.96
N THR A 92 11.87 -14.12 3.93
CA THR A 92 13.15 -14.86 4.06
C THR A 92 14.12 -14.22 5.06
N ARG A 93 14.12 -12.87 5.16
CA ARG A 93 15.07 -12.13 6.00
C ARG A 93 14.59 -11.92 7.43
N THR A 94 13.29 -11.88 7.62
CA THR A 94 12.69 -11.50 8.91
C THR A 94 11.98 -12.65 9.61
N GLY A 95 11.59 -13.69 8.86
CA GLY A 95 10.74 -14.77 9.37
C GLY A 95 9.29 -14.33 9.67
N LEU A 96 8.91 -13.08 9.36
CA LEU A 96 7.59 -12.54 9.63
C LEU A 96 6.70 -12.65 8.39
N PRO A 97 5.39 -12.90 8.54
CA PRO A 97 4.44 -12.86 7.43
C PRO A 97 4.35 -11.43 6.86
N VAL A 98 4.32 -11.33 5.52
CA VAL A 98 4.33 -10.06 4.79
C VAL A 98 3.12 -9.96 3.87
N SER A 99 2.45 -8.80 3.90
CA SER A 99 1.46 -8.37 2.91
C SER A 99 1.97 -7.16 2.16
N VAL A 100 1.78 -7.16 0.83
CA VAL A 100 2.13 -6.04 -0.04
C VAL A 100 0.92 -5.68 -0.89
N GLU A 101 0.55 -4.40 -0.91
CA GLU A 101 -0.58 -3.92 -1.69
C GLU A 101 -0.24 -2.57 -2.34
N ASN A 102 -0.96 -2.26 -3.42
CA ASN A 102 -0.86 -0.97 -4.08
C ASN A 102 -1.34 0.17 -3.17
N ASP A 103 -0.71 1.33 -3.30
CA ASP A 103 -0.95 2.50 -2.46
C ASP A 103 -2.40 3.03 -2.51
N ALA A 104 -3.03 3.10 -3.68
CA ALA A 104 -4.43 3.51 -3.82
C ALA A 104 -5.38 2.44 -3.25
N ASN A 105 -5.07 1.16 -3.46
CA ASN A 105 -5.81 0.04 -2.86
C ASN A 105 -5.73 0.08 -1.32
N CYS A 106 -4.58 0.40 -0.75
CA CYS A 106 -4.43 0.57 0.70
C CYS A 106 -5.33 1.68 1.25
N VAL A 107 -5.44 2.82 0.55
CA VAL A 107 -6.37 3.89 0.93
C VAL A 107 -7.82 3.39 0.89
N LEU A 108 -8.21 2.68 -0.17
CA LEU A 108 -9.55 2.11 -0.29
C LEU A 108 -9.85 1.14 0.86
N LEU A 109 -8.92 0.23 1.16
CA LEU A 109 -9.09 -0.74 2.25
C LEU A 109 -9.19 -0.06 3.62
N ALA A 110 -8.45 1.03 3.84
CA ALA A 110 -8.55 1.82 5.06
C ALA A 110 -9.91 2.51 5.21
N GLU A 111 -10.43 3.10 4.13
CA GLU A 111 -11.77 3.70 4.10
C GLU A 111 -12.88 2.66 4.33
N ARG A 112 -12.70 1.45 3.78
CA ARG A 112 -13.63 0.33 4.02
C ARG A 112 -13.56 -0.18 5.46
N TRP A 113 -12.39 -0.16 6.09
CA TRP A 113 -12.19 -0.68 7.44
C TRP A 113 -12.66 0.30 8.52
N GLN A 114 -12.20 1.55 8.50
CA GLN A 114 -12.43 2.53 9.56
C GLN A 114 -12.82 3.91 9.04
N GLY A 115 -13.05 4.07 7.74
CA GLY A 115 -13.38 5.32 7.11
C GLY A 115 -14.86 5.49 6.78
N LYS A 116 -15.13 6.42 5.86
CA LYS A 116 -16.50 6.77 5.43
C LYS A 116 -17.18 5.68 4.62
N ALA A 117 -16.43 4.72 4.07
CA ALA A 117 -16.95 3.63 3.26
C ALA A 117 -17.21 2.34 4.07
N ALA A 118 -17.17 2.36 5.39
CA ALA A 118 -17.27 1.17 6.23
C ALA A 118 -18.53 0.31 5.94
N GLU A 119 -19.65 0.92 5.59
CA GLU A 119 -20.90 0.25 5.27
C GLU A 119 -21.20 0.15 3.76
N MET A 120 -20.33 0.67 2.90
CA MET A 120 -20.58 0.69 1.46
C MET A 120 -20.19 -0.64 0.79
N ALA A 121 -21.10 -1.18 -0.02
CA ALA A 121 -20.84 -2.36 -0.84
C ALA A 121 -20.12 -2.01 -2.16
N ASN A 122 -20.31 -0.78 -2.64
CA ASN A 122 -19.75 -0.28 -3.90
C ASN A 122 -19.28 1.14 -3.70
N PHE A 123 -18.00 1.41 -3.98
CA PHE A 123 -17.44 2.76 -3.96
C PHE A 123 -16.12 2.83 -4.75
N LEU A 124 -15.71 4.02 -5.06
CA LEU A 124 -14.45 4.33 -5.73
C LEU A 124 -13.64 5.28 -4.84
N VAL A 125 -12.35 5.06 -4.79
CA VAL A 125 -11.39 6.01 -4.19
C VAL A 125 -10.55 6.64 -5.29
N LEU A 126 -10.42 7.95 -5.26
CA LEU A 126 -9.45 8.71 -6.05
C LEU A 126 -8.38 9.27 -5.10
N THR A 127 -7.12 9.00 -5.38
CA THR A 127 -5.99 9.58 -4.66
C THR A 127 -5.35 10.66 -5.53
N ILE A 128 -5.25 11.89 -4.99
CA ILE A 128 -4.66 13.05 -5.66
C ILE A 128 -3.40 13.43 -4.89
N GLY A 129 -2.25 13.37 -5.55
CA GLY A 129 -0.93 13.68 -4.98
C GLY A 129 0.06 14.03 -6.09
N THR A 130 1.26 13.46 -6.08
CA THR A 130 2.22 13.59 -7.18
C THR A 130 1.63 13.12 -8.52
N GLY A 131 0.69 12.18 -8.46
CA GLY A 131 -0.11 11.69 -9.57
C GLY A 131 -1.56 11.48 -9.14
N ILE A 132 -2.38 10.97 -10.06
CA ILE A 132 -3.74 10.55 -9.78
C ILE A 132 -3.74 9.02 -9.75
N GLY A 133 -4.19 8.46 -8.64
CA GLY A 133 -4.44 7.04 -8.48
C GLY A 133 -5.92 6.77 -8.23
N GLY A 134 -6.32 5.51 -8.29
CA GLY A 134 -7.67 5.11 -7.97
C GLY A 134 -7.75 3.66 -7.55
N ALA A 135 -8.84 3.32 -6.87
CA ALA A 135 -9.18 1.95 -6.49
C ALA A 135 -10.70 1.77 -6.52
N ILE A 136 -11.15 0.58 -6.87
CA ILE A 136 -12.56 0.25 -7.01
C ILE A 136 -12.93 -0.86 -6.02
N PHE A 137 -14.01 -0.63 -5.27
CA PHE A 137 -14.66 -1.65 -4.44
C PHE A 137 -16.05 -1.92 -4.99
N CYS A 138 -16.34 -3.17 -5.31
CA CYS A 138 -17.62 -3.56 -5.91
C CYS A 138 -18.06 -4.89 -5.33
N GLN A 139 -19.35 -5.00 -4.97
CA GLN A 139 -19.93 -6.20 -4.37
C GLN A 139 -19.11 -6.74 -3.19
N HIS A 140 -18.73 -5.85 -2.29
CA HIS A 140 -17.90 -6.14 -1.10
C HIS A 140 -16.49 -6.68 -1.41
N GLN A 141 -15.96 -6.44 -2.61
CA GLN A 141 -14.63 -6.90 -3.02
C GLN A 141 -13.80 -5.78 -3.65
N LEU A 142 -12.52 -5.78 -3.36
CA LEU A 142 -11.54 -4.96 -4.06
C LEU A 142 -11.34 -5.51 -5.47
N ILE A 143 -11.48 -4.66 -6.47
CA ILE A 143 -11.32 -5.03 -7.88
C ILE A 143 -9.89 -4.80 -8.32
N ASN A 144 -9.12 -5.88 -8.38
CA ASN A 144 -7.72 -5.85 -8.84
C ASN A 144 -7.57 -5.87 -10.35
N GLY A 145 -8.58 -6.42 -11.08
CA GLY A 145 -8.49 -6.69 -12.52
C GLY A 145 -7.53 -7.82 -12.85
N ALA A 146 -7.58 -8.29 -14.11
CA ALA A 146 -6.83 -9.47 -14.55
C ALA A 146 -5.29 -9.31 -14.50
N ARG A 147 -4.78 -8.09 -14.37
CA ARG A 147 -3.34 -7.77 -14.30
C ARG A 147 -3.01 -6.81 -13.15
N PHE A 148 -3.85 -6.80 -12.11
CA PHE A 148 -3.69 -5.92 -10.94
C PHE A 148 -3.60 -4.42 -11.31
N ARG A 149 -4.40 -3.98 -12.29
CA ARG A 149 -4.36 -2.63 -12.87
C ARG A 149 -5.73 -1.95 -12.91
N ALA A 150 -6.75 -2.51 -12.22
CA ALA A 150 -8.16 -2.15 -12.46
C ALA A 150 -8.48 -0.67 -12.29
N ALA A 151 -7.83 0.07 -11.44
CA ALA A 151 -8.09 1.50 -11.26
C ALA A 151 -6.81 2.33 -11.15
N ASN A 152 -5.68 1.75 -11.48
CA ASN A 152 -4.36 2.36 -11.31
C ASN A 152 -4.01 3.38 -12.42
N SER A 153 -4.94 3.69 -13.31
CA SER A 153 -4.80 4.77 -14.28
C SER A 153 -6.09 5.58 -14.36
N ALA A 154 -5.96 6.89 -14.35
CA ALA A 154 -7.05 7.87 -14.46
C ALA A 154 -7.93 7.72 -15.72
N THR A 155 -7.61 6.77 -16.60
CA THR A 155 -8.27 6.56 -17.90
C THR A 155 -9.43 5.58 -17.88
N CYS A 156 -9.67 4.85 -16.79
CA CYS A 156 -10.72 3.83 -16.69
C CYS A 156 -11.65 4.11 -15.51
N LEU A 157 -12.29 5.27 -15.49
CA LEU A 157 -13.39 5.50 -14.55
C LEU A 157 -14.66 4.87 -15.15
N PRO A 158 -15.21 3.76 -14.55
CA PRO A 158 -16.54 3.33 -14.87
C PRO A 158 -17.54 4.42 -14.50
N THR A 159 -18.73 4.41 -15.07
CA THR A 159 -19.81 5.30 -14.66
C THR A 159 -20.19 4.93 -13.22
N VAL A 160 -19.68 5.67 -12.26
CA VAL A 160 -19.92 5.48 -10.83
C VAL A 160 -20.87 6.58 -10.36
N PRO A 161 -21.90 6.27 -9.54
CA PRO A 161 -22.73 7.28 -8.91
C PRO A 161 -21.88 8.29 -8.11
N ALA A 162 -22.22 9.57 -8.17
CA ALA A 162 -21.42 10.63 -7.54
C ALA A 162 -21.29 10.47 -6.01
N ASP A 163 -22.28 9.88 -5.35
CA ASP A 163 -22.30 9.57 -3.93
C ASP A 163 -21.42 8.38 -3.52
N ALA A 164 -20.99 7.57 -4.50
CA ALA A 164 -20.08 6.45 -4.29
C ALA A 164 -18.59 6.83 -4.54
N ILE A 165 -18.27 8.11 -4.76
CA ILE A 165 -16.90 8.57 -5.01
C ILE A 165 -16.32 9.16 -3.73
N LEU A 166 -15.22 8.59 -3.25
CA LEU A 166 -14.41 9.14 -2.18
C LEU A 166 -13.13 9.74 -2.75
N VAL A 167 -12.83 10.98 -2.41
CA VAL A 167 -11.58 11.65 -2.82
C VAL A 167 -10.65 11.74 -1.62
N ALA A 168 -9.48 11.14 -1.74
CA ALA A 168 -8.41 11.28 -0.78
C ALA A 168 -7.28 12.14 -1.36
N ILE A 169 -6.84 13.15 -0.60
CA ILE A 169 -5.70 14.00 -0.97
C ILE A 169 -4.49 13.52 -0.17
N ARG A 170 -3.40 13.22 -0.85
CA ARG A 170 -2.12 12.77 -0.27
C ARG A 170 -1.15 13.92 -0.03
#